data_a009df6528d5c91d0c0802d11b61f2f5
#
_entry.id   a009df6528d5c91d0c0802d11b61f2f5
#
_cell.length_a   1.000
_cell.length_b   1.000
_cell.length_c   1.000
_cell.angle_alpha   90.00
_cell.angle_beta   90.00
_cell.angle_gamma   90.00
#
_symmetry.space_group_name_H-M   'P 1'
#
loop_
_entity.id
_entity.type
_entity.pdbx_description
1 polymer ?
#
loop_
_entity_poly.entity_id
_entity_poly.type
_entity_poly.pdbx_seq_one_letter_code
_entity_poly.pdbx_strand_id
1 'polypeptide(L)'
;MSDNVVERGMRYLKNNGVKATLKRIKNGPAPIPPKNNLLGFYNFVVNTEEIPFDKKAYEEAKKSGKITLNWVIPEMSPGSGGHTTIFRFVSNLEKLGFHSKIYLYMSPTFKDNESIRSFLKQHFPLLDERVEVYCDVSQMGFAHGTVATAWTTAYYVRRFNNTISKFYFVQDFEPYFYAHGSEYEFAENTYKMGFRGITAGDWLKDVMRNDYGMTADSFLFSYDDKIYKPKEKTDDKPRVFFYARPVTPRRDFEL
;
A
#
# COMPACT_ATOMS: atom_id res chain seq x y z
N MET A 1 -5.49 -22.94 13.24
CA MET A 1 -6.16 -24.08 12.56
C MET A 1 -5.85 -23.96 11.08
N SER A 2 -5.32 -25.00 10.46
CA SER A 2 -4.97 -24.98 9.04
C SER A 2 -6.24 -24.93 8.19
N ASP A 3 -6.37 -23.90 7.38
CA ASP A 3 -7.42 -23.79 6.36
C ASP A 3 -7.46 -25.09 5.54
N ASN A 4 -8.58 -25.83 5.60
CA ASN A 4 -8.70 -27.12 4.93
C ASN A 4 -8.56 -26.94 3.43
N VAL A 5 -7.80 -27.82 2.76
CA VAL A 5 -7.58 -27.81 1.30
C VAL A 5 -8.90 -27.71 0.52
N VAL A 6 -9.96 -28.30 1.05
CA VAL A 6 -11.31 -28.28 0.47
C VAL A 6 -11.93 -26.87 0.50
N GLU A 7 -11.78 -26.14 1.60
CA GLU A 7 -12.30 -24.77 1.73
C GLU A 7 -11.57 -23.81 0.78
N ARG A 8 -10.26 -23.96 0.65
CA ARG A 8 -9.46 -23.20 -0.33
C ARG A 8 -9.89 -23.51 -1.77
N GLY A 9 -10.16 -24.78 -2.07
CA GLY A 9 -10.64 -25.20 -3.38
C GLY A 9 -12.02 -24.62 -3.71
N MET A 10 -12.96 -24.65 -2.77
CA MET A 10 -14.29 -24.07 -2.94
C MET A 10 -14.28 -22.55 -3.10
N ARG A 11 -13.44 -21.85 -2.34
CA ARG A 11 -13.27 -20.40 -2.47
C ARG A 11 -12.71 -20.03 -3.85
N TYR A 12 -11.69 -20.76 -4.32
CA TYR A 12 -11.12 -20.55 -5.65
C TYR A 12 -12.14 -20.82 -6.75
N LEU A 13 -12.92 -21.90 -6.62
CA LEU A 13 -14.01 -22.25 -7.54
C LEU A 13 -15.06 -21.14 -7.65
N LYS A 14 -15.48 -20.61 -6.50
CA LYS A 14 -16.48 -19.52 -6.43
C LYS A 14 -15.99 -18.24 -7.13
N ASN A 15 -14.70 -17.93 -6.98
CA ASN A 15 -14.13 -16.69 -7.51
C ASN A 15 -13.66 -16.78 -8.97
N ASN A 16 -13.28 -17.97 -9.44
CA ASN A 16 -12.63 -18.14 -10.76
C ASN A 16 -13.37 -19.10 -11.70
N GLY A 17 -14.40 -19.75 -11.23
CA GLY A 17 -15.23 -20.70 -12.01
C GLY A 17 -14.58 -22.08 -12.19
N VAL A 18 -15.39 -23.02 -12.70
CA VAL A 18 -15.04 -24.45 -12.82
C VAL A 18 -13.82 -24.69 -13.69
N LYS A 19 -13.76 -24.04 -14.86
CA LYS A 19 -12.69 -24.25 -15.85
C LYS A 19 -11.32 -23.85 -15.31
N ALA A 20 -11.24 -22.70 -14.61
CA ALA A 20 -10.01 -22.22 -13.98
C ALA A 20 -9.60 -23.12 -12.80
N THR A 21 -10.58 -23.61 -12.02
CA THR A 21 -10.33 -24.50 -10.90
C THR A 21 -9.78 -25.85 -11.35
N LEU A 22 -10.35 -26.46 -12.37
CA LEU A 22 -9.84 -27.70 -12.95
C LEU A 22 -8.44 -27.53 -13.52
N LYS A 23 -8.16 -26.40 -14.20
CA LYS A 23 -6.82 -26.08 -14.69
C LYS A 23 -5.81 -25.96 -13.54
N ARG A 24 -6.20 -25.34 -12.42
CA ARG A 24 -5.36 -25.21 -11.24
C ARG A 24 -5.11 -26.52 -10.51
N ILE A 25 -6.14 -27.41 -10.43
CA ILE A 25 -5.98 -28.76 -9.86
C ILE A 25 -4.98 -29.58 -10.70
N LYS A 26 -5.09 -29.51 -12.01
CA LYS A 26 -4.22 -30.25 -12.93
C LYS A 26 -2.78 -29.73 -12.96
N ASN A 27 -2.60 -28.41 -12.96
CA ASN A 27 -1.30 -27.75 -13.21
C ASN A 27 -0.67 -27.14 -11.94
N GLY A 28 -1.34 -27.19 -10.80
CA GLY A 28 -0.94 -26.46 -9.58
C GLY A 28 -1.23 -24.95 -9.68
N PRO A 29 -0.85 -24.18 -8.65
CA PRO A 29 -0.92 -22.73 -8.70
C PRO A 29 0.01 -22.24 -9.81
N ALA A 30 -0.43 -21.23 -10.57
CA ALA A 30 0.43 -20.58 -11.54
C ALA A 30 1.71 -20.10 -10.82
N PRO A 31 2.89 -20.45 -11.31
CA PRO A 31 4.12 -19.94 -10.71
C PRO A 31 4.15 -18.41 -10.82
N ILE A 32 4.60 -17.76 -9.74
CA ILE A 32 4.87 -16.32 -9.81
C ILE A 32 5.99 -16.13 -10.82
N PRO A 33 5.80 -15.32 -11.87
CA PRO A 33 6.85 -15.11 -12.87
C PRO A 33 8.12 -14.57 -12.20
N PRO A 34 9.30 -15.02 -12.60
CA PRO A 34 10.53 -14.47 -12.07
C PRO A 34 10.64 -12.97 -12.42
N LYS A 35 11.25 -12.18 -11.54
CA LYS A 35 11.38 -10.72 -11.70
C LYS A 35 12.08 -10.30 -13.00
N ASN A 36 12.93 -11.16 -13.57
CA ASN A 36 13.57 -10.92 -14.86
C ASN A 36 12.64 -11.15 -16.08
N ASN A 37 11.43 -11.67 -15.87
CA ASN A 37 10.40 -11.76 -16.90
C ASN A 37 9.47 -10.55 -16.79
N LEU A 38 9.85 -9.45 -17.41
CA LEU A 38 9.08 -8.19 -17.36
C LEU A 38 7.63 -8.34 -17.84
N LEU A 39 7.40 -9.12 -18.92
CA LEU A 39 6.04 -9.32 -19.45
C LEU A 39 5.14 -10.09 -18.49
N GLY A 40 5.70 -11.00 -17.71
CA GLY A 40 4.97 -11.76 -16.71
C GLY A 40 4.85 -11.02 -15.37
N PHE A 41 5.98 -10.57 -14.85
CA PHE A 41 6.05 -10.00 -13.51
C PHE A 41 5.37 -8.62 -13.43
N TYR A 42 5.57 -7.75 -14.43
CA TYR A 42 5.00 -6.41 -14.48
C TYR A 42 3.72 -6.32 -15.31
N ASN A 43 3.05 -7.45 -15.53
CA ASN A 43 1.79 -7.50 -16.29
C ASN A 43 0.72 -6.53 -15.74
N PHE A 44 0.72 -6.28 -14.44
CA PHE A 44 -0.21 -5.35 -13.79
C PHE A 44 -0.05 -3.89 -14.29
N VAL A 45 1.12 -3.51 -14.79
CA VAL A 45 1.36 -2.17 -15.34
C VAL A 45 0.45 -1.88 -16.54
N VAL A 46 0.18 -2.91 -17.35
CA VAL A 46 -0.59 -2.79 -18.60
C VAL A 46 -2.00 -3.35 -18.45
N ASN A 47 -2.15 -4.49 -17.79
CA ASN A 47 -3.36 -5.32 -17.79
C ASN A 47 -4.17 -5.29 -16.49
N THR A 48 -4.03 -4.24 -15.66
CA THR A 48 -4.94 -4.05 -14.52
C THR A 48 -6.35 -3.82 -15.04
N GLU A 49 -7.29 -4.63 -14.60
CA GLU A 49 -8.71 -4.51 -14.95
C GLU A 49 -9.30 -3.20 -14.42
N GLU A 50 -10.16 -2.58 -15.21
CA GLU A 50 -10.85 -1.37 -14.81
C GLU A 50 -12.07 -1.71 -13.95
N ILE A 51 -12.15 -1.12 -12.77
CA ILE A 51 -13.30 -1.24 -11.87
C ILE A 51 -14.18 -0.01 -12.07
N PRO A 52 -15.39 -0.15 -12.61
CA PRO A 52 -16.27 0.98 -12.92
C PRO A 52 -16.87 1.59 -11.67
N PHE A 53 -17.39 2.81 -11.80
CA PHE A 53 -18.11 3.52 -10.75
C PHE A 53 -19.46 2.85 -10.46
N ASP A 54 -19.72 2.50 -9.20
CA ASP A 54 -21.00 1.97 -8.72
C ASP A 54 -21.86 3.10 -8.16
N LYS A 55 -22.79 3.58 -8.99
CA LYS A 55 -23.71 4.67 -8.61
C LYS A 55 -24.61 4.28 -7.44
N LYS A 56 -25.01 3.01 -7.32
CA LYS A 56 -25.87 2.55 -6.23
C LYS A 56 -25.12 2.62 -4.91
N ALA A 57 -23.89 2.10 -4.85
CA ALA A 57 -23.05 2.17 -3.67
C ALA A 57 -22.72 3.61 -3.28
N TYR A 58 -22.51 4.51 -4.26
CA TYR A 58 -22.33 5.95 -4.01
C TYR A 58 -23.57 6.57 -3.33
N GLU A 59 -24.77 6.33 -3.85
CA GLU A 59 -26.00 6.89 -3.25
C GLU A 59 -26.27 6.34 -1.85
N GLU A 60 -25.92 5.09 -1.59
CA GLU A 60 -25.98 4.48 -0.26
C GLU A 60 -24.97 5.14 0.70
N ALA A 61 -23.73 5.34 0.26
CA ALA A 61 -22.70 6.02 1.04
C ALA A 61 -23.08 7.47 1.36
N LYS A 62 -23.65 8.20 0.40
CA LYS A 62 -24.13 9.56 0.60
C LYS A 62 -25.20 9.65 1.67
N LYS A 63 -26.13 8.69 1.72
CA LYS A 63 -27.19 8.64 2.77
C LYS A 63 -26.62 8.37 4.16
N SER A 64 -25.51 7.65 4.26
CA SER A 64 -24.88 7.36 5.54
C SER A 64 -24.23 8.57 6.21
N GLY A 65 -23.91 9.62 5.45
CA GLY A 65 -23.18 10.80 5.90
C GLY A 65 -21.74 10.54 6.32
N LYS A 66 -21.24 9.33 6.15
CA LYS A 66 -19.89 8.92 6.53
C LYS A 66 -18.93 9.04 5.35
N ILE A 67 -17.79 9.67 5.54
CA ILE A 67 -16.72 9.72 4.54
C ILE A 67 -15.85 8.48 4.68
N THR A 68 -15.76 7.68 3.61
CA THR A 68 -15.01 6.44 3.56
C THR A 68 -13.74 6.59 2.72
N LEU A 69 -12.65 5.95 3.16
CA LEU A 69 -11.36 5.96 2.49
C LEU A 69 -10.85 4.53 2.30
N ASN A 70 -10.47 4.17 1.09
CA ASN A 70 -9.75 2.94 0.78
C ASN A 70 -8.26 3.23 0.73
N TRP A 71 -7.46 2.48 1.47
CA TRP A 71 -6.01 2.53 1.46
C TRP A 71 -5.47 1.25 0.83
N VAL A 72 -4.82 1.38 -0.31
CA VAL A 72 -4.19 0.24 -1.00
C VAL A 72 -2.70 0.23 -0.67
N ILE A 73 -2.28 -0.80 0.06
CA ILE A 73 -0.91 -0.92 0.57
C ILE A 73 -0.22 -2.17 0.01
N PRO A 74 1.11 -2.13 -0.16
CA PRO A 74 1.88 -3.32 -0.53
C PRO A 74 2.03 -4.28 0.66
N GLU A 75 2.68 -5.40 0.44
CA GLU A 75 3.07 -6.36 1.47
C GLU A 75 3.76 -5.68 2.67
N MET A 76 3.37 -6.09 3.87
CA MET A 76 3.90 -5.54 5.12
C MET A 76 5.03 -6.40 5.68
N SER A 77 6.00 -5.74 6.34
CA SER A 77 7.02 -6.41 7.14
C SER A 77 7.10 -5.79 8.53
N PRO A 78 7.50 -6.56 9.56
CA PRO A 78 7.71 -6.03 10.91
C PRO A 78 8.70 -4.86 10.90
N GLY A 79 8.37 -3.80 11.65
CA GLY A 79 9.26 -2.63 11.78
C GLY A 79 9.32 -1.72 10.55
N SER A 80 8.45 -1.90 9.56
CA SER A 80 8.39 -1.02 8.39
C SER A 80 7.97 0.39 8.78
N GLY A 81 8.88 1.36 8.63
CA GLY A 81 8.61 2.78 8.91
C GLY A 81 7.54 3.38 8.01
N GLY A 82 7.51 3.00 6.73
CA GLY A 82 6.50 3.44 5.79
C GLY A 82 5.10 3.01 6.20
N HIS A 83 4.90 1.74 6.55
CA HIS A 83 3.63 1.25 7.04
C HIS A 83 3.23 1.88 8.38
N THR A 84 4.20 2.10 9.29
CA THR A 84 3.96 2.83 10.55
C THR A 84 3.40 4.22 10.29
N THR A 85 3.94 4.94 9.31
CA THR A 85 3.47 6.28 8.94
C THR A 85 2.05 6.23 8.36
N ILE A 86 1.77 5.29 7.45
CA ILE A 86 0.43 5.08 6.89
C ILE A 86 -0.58 4.79 8.01
N PHE A 87 -0.28 3.87 8.91
CA PHE A 87 -1.20 3.47 9.97
C PHE A 87 -1.44 4.58 11.00
N ARG A 88 -0.44 5.44 11.24
CA ARG A 88 -0.62 6.64 12.06
C ARG A 88 -1.58 7.63 11.39
N PHE A 89 -1.45 7.84 10.09
CA PHE A 89 -2.38 8.67 9.31
C PHE A 89 -3.79 8.12 9.37
N VAL A 90 -3.96 6.85 9.05
CA VAL A 90 -5.24 6.14 9.08
C VAL A 90 -5.90 6.26 10.45
N SER A 91 -5.17 5.99 11.52
CA SER A 91 -5.70 6.07 12.90
C SER A 91 -6.10 7.49 13.29
N ASN A 92 -5.39 8.50 12.82
CA ASN A 92 -5.76 9.88 13.08
C ASN A 92 -7.01 10.30 12.28
N LEU A 93 -7.16 9.82 11.06
CA LEU A 93 -8.37 10.06 10.27
C LEU A 93 -9.60 9.40 10.91
N GLU A 94 -9.47 8.19 11.47
CA GLU A 94 -10.54 7.55 12.24
C GLU A 94 -10.99 8.41 13.44
N LYS A 95 -10.03 9.03 14.15
CA LYS A 95 -10.33 9.95 15.27
C LYS A 95 -11.06 11.21 14.80
N LEU A 96 -10.85 11.63 13.54
CA LEU A 96 -11.51 12.77 12.91
C LEU A 96 -12.88 12.41 12.29
N GLY A 97 -13.33 11.16 12.43
CA GLY A 97 -14.64 10.71 11.93
C GLY A 97 -14.66 10.19 10.50
N PHE A 98 -13.48 10.00 9.86
CA PHE A 98 -13.39 9.26 8.61
C PHE A 98 -13.43 7.75 8.87
N HIS A 99 -13.89 6.97 7.89
CA HIS A 99 -13.86 5.52 7.96
C HIS A 99 -12.88 4.97 6.96
N SER A 100 -11.78 4.42 7.46
CA SER A 100 -10.71 3.88 6.65
C SER A 100 -10.81 2.36 6.53
N LYS A 101 -10.54 1.86 5.32
CA LYS A 101 -10.38 0.45 5.02
C LYS A 101 -9.04 0.24 4.34
N ILE A 102 -8.30 -0.75 4.80
CA ILE A 102 -6.98 -1.10 4.27
C ILE A 102 -7.09 -2.38 3.45
N TYR A 103 -6.51 -2.35 2.25
CA TYR A 103 -6.48 -3.48 1.33
C TYR A 103 -5.04 -3.78 0.92
N LEU A 104 -4.62 -5.03 1.07
CA LEU A 104 -3.31 -5.46 0.61
C LEU A 104 -3.36 -5.74 -0.90
N TYR A 105 -2.32 -5.29 -1.57
CA TYR A 105 -2.12 -5.51 -3.01
C TYR A 105 -0.86 -6.32 -3.26
N MET A 106 -1.00 -7.40 -4.04
CA MET A 106 0.09 -8.32 -4.38
C MET A 106 0.79 -8.90 -3.12
N SER A 107 -0.01 -9.24 -2.10
CA SER A 107 0.48 -9.81 -0.84
C SER A 107 0.27 -11.33 -0.82
N PRO A 108 1.31 -12.14 -1.05
CA PRO A 108 1.21 -13.59 -1.01
C PRO A 108 1.23 -14.17 0.42
N THR A 109 1.71 -13.43 1.40
CA THR A 109 1.92 -13.92 2.77
C THR A 109 0.61 -14.14 3.52
N PHE A 110 -0.31 -13.19 3.40
CA PHE A 110 -1.57 -13.24 4.15
C PHE A 110 -2.66 -13.98 3.36
N LYS A 111 -3.27 -14.97 4.02
CA LYS A 111 -4.27 -15.85 3.39
C LYS A 111 -5.71 -15.39 3.63
N ASP A 112 -5.92 -14.65 4.71
CA ASP A 112 -7.21 -14.19 5.17
C ASP A 112 -7.07 -12.93 6.05
N ASN A 113 -8.21 -12.30 6.34
CA ASN A 113 -8.25 -11.05 7.11
C ASN A 113 -7.86 -11.25 8.59
N GLU A 114 -8.02 -12.45 9.14
CA GLU A 114 -7.66 -12.75 10.52
C GLU A 114 -6.14 -12.79 10.70
N SER A 115 -5.44 -13.42 9.77
CA SER A 115 -3.96 -13.45 9.77
C SER A 115 -3.35 -12.04 9.71
N ILE A 116 -3.95 -11.13 8.91
CA ILE A 116 -3.51 -9.73 8.89
C ILE A 116 -3.78 -9.04 10.22
N ARG A 117 -4.98 -9.18 10.79
CA ARG A 117 -5.33 -8.55 12.07
C ARG A 117 -4.40 -8.99 13.18
N SER A 118 -4.07 -10.29 13.24
CA SER A 118 -3.12 -10.83 14.19
C SER A 118 -1.72 -10.23 14.00
N PHE A 119 -1.26 -10.14 12.77
CA PHE A 119 0.02 -9.51 12.43
C PHE A 119 0.06 -8.02 12.81
N LEU A 120 -0.99 -7.26 12.49
CA LEU A 120 -1.08 -5.83 12.81
C LEU A 120 -1.10 -5.59 14.31
N LYS A 121 -1.87 -6.37 15.07
CA LYS A 121 -1.92 -6.28 16.52
C LYS A 121 -0.54 -6.52 17.16
N GLN A 122 0.23 -7.45 16.60
CA GLN A 122 1.56 -7.78 17.10
C GLN A 122 2.61 -6.73 16.73
N HIS A 123 2.61 -6.22 15.49
CA HIS A 123 3.69 -5.42 14.93
C HIS A 123 3.38 -3.94 14.75
N PHE A 124 2.11 -3.57 14.72
CA PHE A 124 1.64 -2.20 14.52
C PHE A 124 0.48 -1.82 15.47
N PRO A 125 0.69 -1.92 16.79
CA PRO A 125 -0.37 -1.69 17.78
C PRO A 125 -0.91 -0.24 17.79
N LEU A 126 -0.28 0.66 17.03
CA LEU A 126 -0.74 2.03 16.85
C LEU A 126 -1.96 2.14 15.93
N LEU A 127 -2.26 1.10 15.11
CA LEU A 127 -3.41 1.12 14.22
C LEU A 127 -4.71 1.03 15.03
N ASP A 128 -5.64 1.94 14.76
CA ASP A 128 -6.95 1.98 15.41
C ASP A 128 -7.73 0.70 15.11
N GLU A 129 -8.27 0.06 16.13
CA GLU A 129 -8.99 -1.23 16.02
C GLU A 129 -10.27 -1.14 15.18
N ARG A 130 -10.82 0.07 14.96
CA ARG A 130 -12.00 0.30 14.11
C ARG A 130 -11.69 0.16 12.63
N VAL A 131 -10.43 0.24 12.23
CA VAL A 131 -10.00 0.13 10.84
C VAL A 131 -10.22 -1.29 10.32
N GLU A 132 -10.98 -1.40 9.25
CA GLU A 132 -11.18 -2.68 8.58
C GLU A 132 -9.96 -3.01 7.70
N VAL A 133 -9.49 -4.26 7.73
CA VAL A 133 -8.32 -4.69 6.96
C VAL A 133 -8.64 -5.95 6.17
N TYR A 134 -8.26 -5.95 4.90
CA TYR A 134 -8.56 -6.98 3.92
C TYR A 134 -7.29 -7.48 3.23
N CYS A 135 -7.20 -8.79 3.03
CA CYS A 135 -6.03 -9.43 2.41
C CYS A 135 -5.96 -9.28 0.89
N ASP A 136 -7.01 -8.77 0.26
CA ASP A 136 -7.07 -8.67 -1.20
C ASP A 136 -7.90 -7.47 -1.65
N VAL A 137 -7.43 -6.80 -2.69
CA VAL A 137 -8.10 -5.65 -3.31
C VAL A 137 -9.40 -6.03 -4.04
N SER A 138 -9.65 -7.30 -4.34
CA SER A 138 -10.93 -7.75 -4.93
C SER A 138 -12.13 -7.53 -4.01
N GLN A 139 -11.88 -7.29 -2.73
CA GLN A 139 -12.91 -6.98 -1.72
C GLN A 139 -13.25 -5.48 -1.65
N MET A 140 -12.57 -4.63 -2.46
CA MET A 140 -12.79 -3.20 -2.43
C MET A 140 -14.17 -2.81 -2.98
N GLY A 141 -14.93 -2.10 -2.15
CA GLY A 141 -16.15 -1.43 -2.53
C GLY A 141 -15.94 0.07 -2.75
N PHE A 142 -17.05 0.79 -2.98
CA PHE A 142 -17.04 2.24 -3.13
C PHE A 142 -16.40 2.94 -1.92
N ALA A 143 -15.63 4.00 -2.21
CA ALA A 143 -15.15 4.95 -1.20
C ALA A 143 -15.10 6.39 -1.75
N HIS A 144 -15.20 7.38 -0.86
CA HIS A 144 -15.08 8.79 -1.24
C HIS A 144 -13.65 9.14 -1.68
N GLY A 145 -12.65 8.47 -1.12
CA GLY A 145 -11.27 8.58 -1.54
C GLY A 145 -10.58 7.23 -1.59
N THR A 146 -9.72 7.01 -2.59
CA THR A 146 -8.87 5.83 -2.69
C THR A 146 -7.42 6.27 -2.77
N VAL A 147 -6.59 5.73 -1.88
CA VAL A 147 -5.21 6.15 -1.65
C VAL A 147 -4.25 5.04 -2.08
N ALA A 148 -3.40 5.33 -3.06
CA ALA A 148 -2.22 4.53 -3.37
C ALA A 148 -1.09 4.87 -2.40
N THR A 149 -0.29 3.89 -1.98
CA THR A 149 0.79 4.11 -1.01
C THR A 149 2.16 3.62 -1.48
N ALA A 150 2.22 3.08 -2.68
CA ALA A 150 3.43 2.68 -3.38
C ALA A 150 3.17 2.70 -4.89
N TRP A 151 4.21 2.79 -5.70
CA TRP A 151 4.08 2.83 -7.15
C TRP A 151 3.30 1.61 -7.72
N THR A 152 3.50 0.43 -7.17
CA THR A 152 2.75 -0.76 -7.59
C THR A 152 1.26 -0.62 -7.32
N THR A 153 0.88 -0.05 -6.17
CA THR A 153 -0.52 0.18 -5.81
C THR A 153 -1.15 1.31 -6.65
N ALA A 154 -0.35 2.26 -7.13
CA ALA A 154 -0.83 3.36 -7.97
C ALA A 154 -1.39 2.84 -9.30
N TYR A 155 -0.78 1.82 -9.90
CA TYR A 155 -1.31 1.19 -11.12
C TYR A 155 -2.69 0.57 -10.91
N TYR A 156 -2.93 -0.03 -9.76
CA TYR A 156 -4.25 -0.55 -9.41
C TYR A 156 -5.25 0.59 -9.17
N VAL A 157 -4.90 1.55 -8.32
CA VAL A 157 -5.79 2.69 -7.97
C VAL A 157 -6.14 3.52 -9.20
N ARG A 158 -5.23 3.67 -10.17
CA ARG A 158 -5.52 4.34 -11.44
C ARG A 158 -6.76 3.75 -12.14
N ARG A 159 -6.91 2.44 -12.10
CA ARG A 159 -8.00 1.70 -12.78
C ARG A 159 -9.24 1.51 -11.88
N PHE A 160 -9.12 1.80 -10.60
CA PHE A 160 -10.25 1.72 -9.67
C PHE A 160 -11.07 3.01 -9.73
N ASN A 161 -12.16 3.00 -10.52
CA ASN A 161 -13.03 4.16 -10.69
C ASN A 161 -14.22 4.19 -9.72
N ASN A 162 -14.37 3.17 -8.86
CA ASN A 162 -15.41 3.14 -7.83
C ASN A 162 -15.06 4.05 -6.63
N THR A 163 -14.70 5.30 -6.93
CA THR A 163 -14.26 6.31 -5.96
C THR A 163 -14.48 7.72 -6.52
N ILE A 164 -14.62 8.72 -5.63
CA ILE A 164 -14.77 10.12 -6.04
C ILE A 164 -13.41 10.76 -6.30
N SER A 165 -12.43 10.49 -5.44
CA SER A 165 -11.10 11.10 -5.53
C SER A 165 -10.01 10.05 -5.37
N LYS A 166 -8.93 10.23 -6.12
CA LYS A 166 -7.74 9.35 -6.06
C LYS A 166 -6.56 10.12 -5.49
N PHE A 167 -5.88 9.51 -4.53
CA PHE A 167 -4.74 10.09 -3.84
C PHE A 167 -3.51 9.19 -3.97
N TYR A 168 -2.33 9.80 -3.89
CA TYR A 168 -1.08 9.10 -3.76
C TYR A 168 -0.36 9.57 -2.50
N PHE A 169 -0.15 8.65 -1.55
CA PHE A 169 0.61 8.89 -0.33
C PHE A 169 2.09 8.63 -0.61
N VAL A 170 2.80 9.68 -0.99
CA VAL A 170 4.20 9.64 -1.47
C VAL A 170 5.14 9.83 -0.28
N GLN A 171 5.83 8.76 0.13
CA GLN A 171 6.74 8.79 1.27
C GLN A 171 8.21 8.92 0.88
N ASP A 172 8.54 8.65 -0.37
CA ASP A 172 9.89 8.74 -0.93
C ASP A 172 9.79 9.01 -2.43
N PHE A 173 10.89 9.40 -3.06
CA PHE A 173 10.98 9.38 -4.51
C PHE A 173 11.29 7.95 -4.96
N GLU A 174 10.25 7.17 -5.18
CA GLU A 174 10.33 5.73 -5.38
C GLU A 174 11.16 5.28 -6.59
N PRO A 175 11.29 6.06 -7.69
CA PRO A 175 12.22 5.72 -8.77
C PRO A 175 13.65 5.47 -8.27
N TYR A 176 14.10 6.18 -7.22
CA TYR A 176 15.44 5.99 -6.66
C TYR A 176 15.66 4.64 -5.94
N PHE A 177 14.63 3.81 -5.82
CA PHE A 177 14.80 2.44 -5.33
C PHE A 177 15.46 1.52 -6.37
N TYR A 178 15.51 1.94 -7.62
CA TYR A 178 15.91 1.15 -8.77
C TYR A 178 17.05 1.82 -9.54
N ALA A 179 17.86 1.01 -10.21
CA ALA A 179 18.73 1.51 -11.26
C ALA A 179 17.88 2.13 -12.39
N HIS A 180 18.42 3.09 -13.11
CA HIS A 180 17.72 3.72 -14.24
C HIS A 180 17.40 2.66 -15.32
N GLY A 181 16.12 2.38 -15.52
CA GLY A 181 15.60 1.34 -16.40
C GLY A 181 14.11 1.14 -16.19
N SER A 182 13.59 -0.01 -16.60
CA SER A 182 12.13 -0.25 -16.63
C SER A 182 11.44 -0.04 -15.28
N GLU A 183 12.02 -0.49 -14.18
CA GLU A 183 11.41 -0.32 -12.85
C GLU A 183 11.41 1.15 -12.40
N TYR A 184 12.50 1.88 -12.70
CA TYR A 184 12.58 3.31 -12.48
C TYR A 184 11.46 4.04 -13.23
N GLU A 185 11.32 3.76 -14.53
CA GLU A 185 10.29 4.34 -15.38
C GLU A 185 8.87 3.98 -14.93
N PHE A 186 8.63 2.74 -14.52
CA PHE A 186 7.33 2.34 -14.00
C PHE A 186 6.97 3.11 -12.73
N ALA A 187 7.91 3.28 -11.82
CA ALA A 187 7.70 4.06 -10.60
C ALA A 187 7.47 5.54 -10.92
N GLU A 188 8.31 6.14 -11.76
CA GLU A 188 8.20 7.55 -12.16
C GLU A 188 6.88 7.87 -12.86
N ASN A 189 6.43 7.01 -13.76
CA ASN A 189 5.18 7.19 -14.49
C ASN A 189 3.95 7.28 -13.58
N THR A 190 4.01 6.76 -12.35
CA THR A 190 2.89 6.87 -11.41
C THR A 190 2.61 8.30 -10.97
N TYR A 191 3.61 9.16 -10.97
CA TYR A 191 3.45 10.59 -10.63
C TYR A 191 2.70 11.39 -11.72
N LYS A 192 2.61 10.84 -12.93
CA LYS A 192 1.90 11.42 -14.10
C LYS A 192 0.44 10.92 -14.24
N MET A 193 -0.06 10.13 -13.27
CA MET A 193 -1.39 9.49 -13.34
C MET A 193 -2.56 10.39 -12.89
N GLY A 194 -2.32 11.65 -12.53
CA GLY A 194 -3.36 12.61 -12.17
C GLY A 194 -3.91 12.43 -10.74
N PHE A 195 -3.19 11.80 -9.85
CA PHE A 195 -3.53 11.71 -8.43
C PHE A 195 -3.32 13.03 -7.69
N ARG A 196 -3.98 13.19 -6.55
CA ARG A 196 -3.63 14.24 -5.58
C ARG A 196 -2.57 13.69 -4.62
N GLY A 197 -1.42 14.35 -4.54
CA GLY A 197 -0.30 13.92 -3.71
C GLY A 197 -0.47 14.30 -2.24
N ILE A 198 -0.15 13.36 -1.36
CA ILE A 198 0.05 13.58 0.08
C ILE A 198 1.49 13.18 0.34
N THR A 199 2.40 14.14 0.50
CA THR A 199 3.84 13.89 0.45
C THR A 199 4.51 13.99 1.81
N ALA A 200 5.48 13.12 2.06
CA ALA A 200 6.33 13.18 3.24
C ALA A 200 7.43 14.26 3.06
N GLY A 201 7.13 15.44 3.58
CA GLY A 201 8.01 16.61 3.51
C GLY A 201 7.84 17.48 2.27
N ASP A 202 8.37 18.70 2.39
CA ASP A 202 8.19 19.75 1.38
C ASP A 202 8.98 19.47 0.10
N TRP A 203 10.15 18.86 0.21
CA TRP A 203 10.94 18.50 -0.97
C TRP A 203 10.15 17.62 -1.95
N LEU A 204 9.51 16.55 -1.46
CA LEU A 204 8.67 15.70 -2.30
C LEU A 204 7.47 16.46 -2.87
N LYS A 205 6.84 17.33 -2.08
CA LYS A 205 5.75 18.17 -2.58
C LYS A 205 6.20 19.04 -3.75
N ASP A 206 7.35 19.68 -3.60
CA ASP A 206 7.89 20.57 -4.63
C ASP A 206 8.27 19.81 -5.89
N VAL A 207 8.91 18.65 -5.78
CA VAL A 207 9.18 17.74 -6.92
C VAL A 207 7.87 17.32 -7.59
N MET A 208 6.86 16.86 -6.83
CA MET A 208 5.58 16.43 -7.42
C MET A 208 4.87 17.58 -8.14
N ARG A 209 4.93 18.79 -7.61
CA ARG A 209 4.30 19.97 -8.23
C ARG A 209 5.05 20.46 -9.45
N ASN A 210 6.36 20.64 -9.33
CA ASN A 210 7.17 21.33 -10.34
C ASN A 210 7.52 20.42 -11.51
N ASP A 211 7.87 19.15 -11.23
CA ASP A 211 8.38 18.24 -12.24
C ASP A 211 7.28 17.37 -12.86
N TYR A 212 6.21 17.10 -12.10
CA TYR A 212 5.12 16.20 -12.54
C TYR A 212 3.75 16.88 -12.65
N GLY A 213 3.61 18.15 -12.28
CA GLY A 213 2.33 18.88 -12.35
C GLY A 213 1.26 18.33 -11.40
N MET A 214 1.66 17.55 -10.38
CA MET A 214 0.74 16.96 -9.43
C MET A 214 0.25 18.00 -8.42
N THR A 215 -1.04 18.09 -8.17
CA THR A 215 -1.55 18.83 -7.00
C THR A 215 -1.17 18.05 -5.75
N ALA A 216 -0.30 18.62 -4.91
CA ALA A 216 0.21 17.92 -3.74
C ALA A 216 0.28 18.83 -2.51
N ASP A 217 0.04 18.24 -1.35
CA ASP A 217 0.25 18.83 -0.03
C ASP A 217 1.20 17.96 0.78
N SER A 218 1.96 18.57 1.70
CA SER A 218 2.97 17.85 2.49
C SER A 218 2.56 17.71 3.94
N PHE A 219 3.10 16.67 4.56
CA PHE A 219 3.16 16.53 6.02
C PHE A 219 4.61 16.36 6.45
N LEU A 220 4.91 16.73 7.69
CA LEU A 220 6.22 16.50 8.27
C LEU A 220 6.26 15.17 9.03
N PHE A 221 7.40 14.49 8.97
CA PHE A 221 7.62 13.30 9.77
C PHE A 221 7.55 13.64 11.26
N SER A 222 6.88 12.79 12.01
CA SER A 222 6.83 12.83 13.47
C SER A 222 7.38 11.53 14.04
N TYR A 223 7.82 11.58 15.28
CA TYR A 223 8.20 10.40 16.05
C TYR A 223 7.18 10.15 17.18
N ASP A 224 7.23 8.96 17.74
CA ASP A 224 6.43 8.62 18.91
C ASP A 224 7.20 9.02 20.18
N ASP A 225 6.77 10.09 20.84
CA ASP A 225 7.38 10.65 22.04
C ASP A 225 7.27 9.74 23.28
N LYS A 226 6.38 8.76 23.24
CA LYS A 226 6.27 7.74 24.28
C LYS A 226 7.37 6.70 24.18
N ILE A 227 7.83 6.41 22.95
CA ILE A 227 8.85 5.41 22.65
C ILE A 227 10.25 6.06 22.61
N TYR A 228 10.38 7.19 21.90
CA TYR A 228 11.65 7.87 21.68
C TYR A 228 11.79 9.05 22.64
N LYS A 229 12.55 8.85 23.70
CA LYS A 229 12.83 9.87 24.71
C LYS A 229 14.32 10.19 24.74
N PRO A 230 14.68 11.46 24.98
CA PRO A 230 16.06 11.79 25.27
C PRO A 230 16.57 10.95 26.45
N LYS A 231 17.77 10.43 26.32
CA LYS A 231 18.47 9.77 27.43
C LYS A 231 19.54 10.72 27.93
N GLU A 232 19.77 10.67 29.23
CA GLU A 232 20.94 11.37 29.81
C GLU A 232 22.23 10.85 29.18
N LYS A 233 23.11 11.77 28.84
CA LYS A 233 24.43 11.45 28.33
C LYS A 233 25.28 10.89 29.46
N THR A 234 25.66 9.63 29.36
CA THR A 234 26.40 8.91 30.40
C THR A 234 27.93 9.07 30.29
N ASP A 235 28.42 9.58 29.18
CA ASP A 235 29.84 9.85 28.91
C ASP A 235 30.00 10.92 27.83
N ASP A 236 31.23 11.46 27.68
CA ASP A 236 31.56 12.48 26.69
C ASP A 236 32.16 11.93 25.39
N LYS A 237 32.06 10.62 25.17
CA LYS A 237 32.59 10.01 23.96
C LYS A 237 31.76 10.42 22.74
N PRO A 238 32.38 10.88 21.65
CA PRO A 238 31.67 11.12 20.40
C PRO A 238 31.13 9.81 19.86
N ARG A 239 29.86 9.82 19.41
CA ARG A 239 29.22 8.69 18.77
C ARG A 239 28.66 9.11 17.44
N VAL A 240 28.96 8.32 16.41
CA VAL A 240 28.38 8.49 15.05
C VAL A 240 27.30 7.46 14.85
N PHE A 241 26.11 7.92 14.52
CA PHE A 241 25.03 7.05 14.08
C PHE A 241 25.10 6.87 12.57
N PHE A 242 25.23 5.62 12.13
CA PHE A 242 25.21 5.27 10.71
C PHE A 242 24.05 4.31 10.43
N TYR A 243 23.11 4.75 9.58
CA TYR A 243 21.98 3.93 9.18
C TYR A 243 22.37 3.01 8.02
N ALA A 244 23.06 1.92 8.35
CA ALA A 244 23.57 0.94 7.40
C ALA A 244 22.43 0.10 6.78
N ARG A 245 22.33 0.12 5.45
CA ARG A 245 21.48 -0.77 4.65
C ARG A 245 22.24 -1.29 3.43
N PRO A 246 23.09 -2.31 3.58
CA PRO A 246 23.96 -2.81 2.50
C PRO A 246 23.21 -3.23 1.23
N VAL A 247 21.99 -3.75 1.39
CA VAL A 247 21.14 -4.21 0.27
C VAL A 247 20.40 -3.08 -0.45
N THR A 248 20.61 -1.83 -0.07
CA THR A 248 19.93 -0.67 -0.66
C THR A 248 20.97 0.24 -1.32
N PRO A 249 21.23 0.14 -2.64
CA PRO A 249 22.33 0.83 -3.32
C PRO A 249 22.40 2.32 -3.05
N ARG A 250 21.27 3.02 -3.01
CA ARG A 250 21.20 4.47 -2.74
C ARG A 250 21.63 4.89 -1.32
N ARG A 251 21.99 3.96 -0.46
CA ARG A 251 22.51 4.23 0.91
C ARG A 251 24.02 4.25 0.96
N ASP A 252 24.67 3.98 -0.16
CA ASP A 252 26.13 4.05 -0.34
C ASP A 252 26.90 3.43 0.83
N PHE A 253 26.48 2.21 1.20
CA PHE A 253 27.05 1.52 2.37
C PHE A 253 28.54 1.21 2.16
N GLU A 254 28.97 1.00 0.92
CA GLU A 254 30.33 0.67 0.52
C GLU A 254 31.29 1.87 0.54
N LEU A 255 30.78 3.11 0.61
CA LEU A 255 31.58 4.34 0.69
C LEU A 255 31.82 4.74 2.13
#